data_7bbf6994148e8251366d37ffe6ec3623
#
_entry.id   7bbf6994148e8251366d37ffe6ec3623
#
_cell.length_a   1.000
_cell.length_b   1.000
_cell.length_c   1.000
_cell.angle_alpha   90.00
_cell.angle_beta   90.00
_cell.angle_gamma   90.00
#
_symmetry.space_group_name_H-M   'P 1'
#
loop_
_entity.id
_entity.type
_entity.pdbx_description
1 polymer ?
#
loop_
_entity_poly.entity_id
_entity_poly.type
_entity_poly.pdbx_seq_one_letter_code
_entity_poly.pdbx_strand_id
1 'polypeptide(L)'
;CRAYVYLWKHHPLAGESSIGIEQLADYPCMVFEQGDGASGFLAEEILTDNDYPRMIRSTDRATQLNLMVGLNGYTLCSGIICEELNGSEYRAVPFREDEHNRNTTMQIGYVVKKHSILSDIADVYITEVRRYLSACGELKEDKR
;
A
#
# COMPACT_ATOMS: atom_id res chain seq x y z
N CYS A 1 -4.34 -4.70 7.00
CA CYS A 1 -3.25 -3.71 7.12
C CYS A 1 -3.81 -2.31 7.16
N ARG A 2 -3.14 -1.41 7.86
CA ARG A 2 -3.41 0.02 7.78
C ARG A 2 -2.74 0.62 6.56
N ALA A 3 -3.25 1.74 6.06
CA ALA A 3 -2.62 2.49 5.00
C ALA A 3 -1.40 3.26 5.51
N TYR A 4 -0.40 3.33 4.67
CA TYR A 4 0.80 4.14 4.85
C TYR A 4 1.03 4.99 3.60
N VAL A 5 1.63 6.15 3.78
CA VAL A 5 2.14 6.99 2.72
C VAL A 5 3.56 6.56 2.41
N TYR A 6 3.81 6.08 1.20
CA TYR A 6 5.12 5.69 0.73
C TYR A 6 5.73 6.82 -0.06
N LEU A 7 6.92 7.25 0.34
CA LEU A 7 7.62 8.40 -0.22
C LEU A 7 9.13 8.22 -0.09
N TRP A 8 9.91 9.02 -0.81
CA TRP A 8 11.35 8.96 -0.69
C TRP A 8 11.83 9.61 0.62
N LYS A 9 12.98 9.17 1.13
CA LYS A 9 13.49 9.54 2.47
C LYS A 9 13.72 11.03 2.69
N HIS A 10 13.93 11.81 1.62
CA HIS A 10 14.13 13.26 1.70
C HIS A 10 12.87 14.06 1.30
N HIS A 11 11.74 13.38 1.16
CA HIS A 11 10.46 14.09 0.98
C HIS A 11 10.20 15.00 2.18
N PRO A 12 9.63 16.21 1.99
CA PRO A 12 9.35 17.13 3.10
C PRO A 12 8.57 16.54 4.26
N LEU A 13 7.70 15.56 3.98
CA LEU A 13 6.89 14.88 4.99
C LEU A 13 7.51 13.56 5.53
N ALA A 14 8.73 13.19 5.10
CA ALA A 14 9.34 11.92 5.51
C ALA A 14 9.66 11.84 7.01
N GLY A 15 9.77 12.96 7.68
CA GLY A 15 10.03 13.06 9.13
C GLY A 15 8.78 13.01 10.01
N GLU A 16 7.59 13.04 9.42
CA GLU A 16 6.33 13.05 10.17
C GLU A 16 6.06 11.70 10.86
N SER A 17 5.40 11.76 12.00
CA SER A 17 4.94 10.54 12.71
C SER A 17 3.68 9.93 12.07
N SER A 18 2.89 10.74 11.41
CA SER A 18 1.73 10.36 10.58
C SER A 18 1.40 11.49 9.61
N ILE A 19 0.80 11.17 8.46
CA ILE A 19 0.46 12.11 7.41
C ILE A 19 -1.05 12.05 7.15
N GLY A 20 -1.73 13.21 7.20
CA GLY A 20 -3.13 13.35 6.81
C GLY A 20 -3.28 13.71 5.33
N ILE A 21 -4.49 13.55 4.81
CA ILE A 21 -4.79 13.84 3.40
C ILE A 21 -4.53 15.30 3.02
N GLU A 22 -4.78 16.22 3.93
CA GLU A 22 -4.60 17.65 3.75
C GLU A 22 -3.13 18.04 3.52
N GLN A 23 -2.18 17.31 4.14
CA GLN A 23 -0.75 17.52 3.97
C GLN A 23 -0.25 17.05 2.60
N LEU A 24 -1.00 16.17 1.94
CA LEU A 24 -0.66 15.59 0.65
C LEU A 24 -1.17 16.41 -0.55
N ALA A 25 -2.02 17.42 -0.33
CA ALA A 25 -2.69 18.17 -1.39
C ALA A 25 -1.72 18.84 -2.38
N ASP A 26 -0.53 19.24 -1.92
CA ASP A 26 0.48 19.89 -2.75
C ASP A 26 1.39 18.91 -3.52
N TYR A 27 1.32 17.62 -3.21
CA TYR A 27 2.18 16.59 -3.78
C TYR A 27 1.41 15.68 -4.74
N PRO A 28 2.01 15.21 -5.85
CA PRO A 28 1.34 14.31 -6.77
C PRO A 28 1.23 12.90 -6.19
N CYS A 29 0.02 12.36 -6.24
CA CYS A 29 -0.24 10.95 -5.95
C CYS A 29 0.15 10.08 -7.15
N MET A 30 1.07 9.15 -6.96
CA MET A 30 1.47 8.18 -7.97
C MET A 30 0.59 6.94 -7.85
N VAL A 31 -0.10 6.60 -8.93
CA VAL A 31 -1.01 5.46 -9.00
C VAL A 31 -0.54 4.49 -10.06
N PHE A 32 -0.48 3.21 -9.73
CA PHE A 32 -0.18 2.17 -10.69
C PHE A 32 -1.42 1.85 -11.51
N GLU A 33 -1.31 1.90 -12.82
CA GLU A 33 -2.41 1.60 -13.71
C GLU A 33 -2.56 0.09 -13.89
N GLN A 34 -3.70 -0.45 -13.52
CA GLN A 34 -3.97 -1.90 -13.53
C GLN A 34 -4.73 -2.36 -14.78
N GLY A 35 -4.91 -1.49 -15.76
CA GLY A 35 -5.65 -1.76 -16.99
C GLY A 35 -7.17 -1.62 -16.85
N ASP A 36 -7.84 -1.56 -17.99
CA ASP A 36 -9.30 -1.44 -18.06
C ASP A 36 -9.98 -2.72 -17.57
N GLY A 37 -10.81 -2.61 -16.56
CA GLY A 37 -11.61 -3.71 -16.02
C GLY A 37 -11.08 -4.35 -14.74
N ALA A 38 -10.03 -3.83 -14.11
CA ALA A 38 -9.65 -4.24 -12.77
C ALA A 38 -10.79 -3.92 -11.79
N SER A 39 -11.30 -4.96 -11.14
CA SER A 39 -12.25 -4.78 -10.04
C SER A 39 -11.56 -4.07 -8.89
N GLY A 40 -12.20 -3.07 -8.27
CA GLY A 40 -11.69 -2.41 -7.08
C GLY A 40 -11.38 -3.36 -5.91
N PHE A 41 -11.98 -4.56 -5.93
CA PHE A 41 -11.68 -5.63 -4.96
C PHE A 41 -10.35 -6.35 -5.19
N LEU A 42 -9.75 -6.20 -6.37
CA LEU A 42 -8.47 -6.84 -6.75
C LEU A 42 -7.40 -5.79 -7.01
N ALA A 43 -7.59 -4.57 -6.52
CA ALA A 43 -6.61 -3.51 -6.69
C ALA A 43 -5.33 -3.82 -5.90
N GLU A 44 -4.17 -3.60 -6.53
CA GLU A 44 -2.86 -3.72 -5.88
C GLU A 44 -2.57 -2.56 -4.92
N GLU A 45 -3.28 -1.46 -5.08
CA GLU A 45 -3.07 -0.25 -4.30
C GLU A 45 -4.30 0.06 -3.46
N ILE A 46 -4.07 0.77 -2.36
CA ILE A 46 -5.15 1.27 -1.53
C ILE A 46 -5.89 2.35 -2.32
N LEU A 47 -7.10 2.02 -2.72
CA LEU A 47 -8.02 2.97 -3.29
C LEU A 47 -8.73 3.64 -2.12
N THR A 48 -8.39 4.88 -1.87
CA THR A 48 -9.18 5.72 -0.98
C THR A 48 -10.22 6.45 -1.82
N ASP A 49 -11.40 6.69 -1.26
CA ASP A 49 -12.46 7.48 -1.90
C ASP A 49 -12.12 8.98 -1.98
N ASN A 50 -10.87 9.31 -1.73
CA ASN A 50 -10.38 10.68 -1.76
C ASN A 50 -10.16 11.15 -3.19
N ASP A 51 -10.54 12.39 -3.41
CA ASP A 51 -10.22 13.11 -4.64
C ASP A 51 -8.77 13.60 -4.56
N TYR A 52 -7.91 13.07 -5.44
CA TYR A 52 -6.51 13.49 -5.53
C TYR A 52 -6.37 14.56 -6.59
N PRO A 53 -6.19 15.82 -6.22
CA PRO A 53 -6.15 16.95 -7.19
C PRO A 53 -4.97 16.83 -8.16
N ARG A 54 -3.93 16.10 -7.78
CA ARG A 54 -2.74 15.84 -8.61
C ARG A 54 -2.47 14.34 -8.62
N MET A 55 -2.81 13.68 -9.72
CA MET A 55 -2.60 12.25 -9.89
C MET A 55 -1.76 11.97 -11.13
N ILE A 56 -0.76 11.13 -10.99
CA ILE A 56 0.06 10.62 -12.10
C ILE A 56 -0.10 9.10 -12.16
N ARG A 57 -0.58 8.60 -13.29
CA ARG A 57 -0.72 7.17 -13.55
C ARG A 57 0.51 6.64 -14.27
N SER A 58 1.00 5.51 -13.85
CA SER A 58 2.16 4.83 -14.43
C SER A 58 1.88 3.33 -14.52
N THR A 59 2.31 2.71 -15.61
CA THR A 59 2.24 1.27 -15.85
C THR A 59 3.54 0.55 -15.48
N ASP A 60 4.55 1.31 -15.03
CA ASP A 60 5.87 0.78 -14.67
C ASP A 60 6.29 1.29 -13.28
N ARG A 61 6.65 0.36 -12.40
CA ARG A 61 7.04 0.66 -11.02
C ARG A 61 8.36 1.42 -10.91
N ALA A 62 9.33 1.15 -11.77
CA ALA A 62 10.60 1.87 -11.73
C ALA A 62 10.41 3.34 -12.12
N THR A 63 9.60 3.60 -13.15
CA THR A 63 9.19 4.96 -13.54
C THR A 63 8.45 5.65 -12.41
N GLN A 64 7.53 4.97 -11.75
CA GLN A 64 6.78 5.50 -10.60
C GLN A 64 7.74 5.94 -9.47
N LEU A 65 8.70 5.10 -9.09
CA LEU A 65 9.67 5.41 -8.05
C LEU A 65 10.57 6.61 -8.43
N ASN A 66 11.01 6.68 -9.68
CA ASN A 66 11.81 7.82 -10.17
C ASN A 66 11.02 9.14 -10.14
N LEU A 67 9.74 9.10 -10.53
CA LEU A 67 8.86 10.27 -10.47
C LEU A 67 8.58 10.69 -9.02
N MET A 68 8.45 9.74 -8.09
CA MET A 68 8.32 10.06 -6.67
C MET A 68 9.51 10.88 -6.16
N VAL A 69 10.73 10.54 -6.55
CA VAL A 69 11.92 11.32 -6.21
C VAL A 69 11.92 12.67 -6.90
N GLY A 70 11.70 12.69 -8.22
CA GLY A 70 11.83 13.91 -9.03
C GLY A 70 10.76 14.98 -8.77
N LEU A 71 9.57 14.57 -8.31
CA LEU A 71 8.41 15.44 -8.13
C LEU A 71 7.97 15.58 -6.67
N ASN A 72 8.71 15.01 -5.72
CA ASN A 72 8.25 14.85 -4.34
C ASN A 72 6.85 14.20 -4.28
N GLY A 73 6.65 13.14 -5.08
CA GLY A 73 5.39 12.43 -5.12
C GLY A 73 5.30 11.37 -4.01
N TYR A 74 4.12 10.83 -3.87
CA TYR A 74 3.84 9.75 -2.92
C TYR A 74 2.92 8.70 -3.55
N THR A 75 2.88 7.51 -2.94
CA THR A 75 1.82 6.52 -3.19
C THR A 75 1.32 5.96 -1.86
N LEU A 76 0.16 5.31 -1.86
CA LEU A 76 -0.35 4.62 -0.68
C LEU A 76 0.01 3.14 -0.74
N CYS A 77 0.39 2.57 0.39
CA CYS A 77 0.81 1.18 0.50
C CYS A 77 0.36 0.56 1.82
N SER A 78 0.59 -0.74 1.98
CA SER A 78 0.30 -1.49 3.22
C SER A 78 1.28 -1.22 4.36
N GLY A 79 2.36 -0.48 4.12
CA GLY A 79 3.45 -0.31 5.08
C GLY A 79 4.37 -1.51 5.22
N ILE A 80 4.06 -2.64 4.60
CA ILE A 80 4.89 -3.84 4.60
C ILE A 80 5.91 -3.71 3.48
N ILE A 81 7.09 -3.23 3.81
CA ILE A 81 8.16 -2.95 2.86
C ILE A 81 9.40 -3.74 3.26
N CYS A 82 9.91 -4.53 2.33
CA CYS A 82 11.16 -5.23 2.50
C CYS A 82 12.30 -4.29 2.10
N GLU A 83 13.03 -3.75 3.07
CA GLU A 83 14.18 -2.87 2.84
C GLU A 83 15.32 -3.57 2.09
N GLU A 84 15.47 -4.88 2.27
CA GLU A 84 16.48 -5.68 1.55
C GLU A 84 16.26 -5.68 0.04
N LEU A 85 15.00 -5.60 -0.41
CA LEU A 85 14.63 -5.58 -1.82
C LEU A 85 14.45 -4.16 -2.39
N ASN A 86 13.94 -3.24 -1.58
CA ASN A 86 13.60 -1.88 -2.02
C ASN A 86 14.65 -0.83 -1.65
N GLY A 87 15.64 -1.21 -0.85
CA GLY A 87 16.65 -0.29 -0.33
C GLY A 87 16.10 0.68 0.72
N SER A 88 17.00 1.48 1.28
CA SER A 88 16.70 2.46 2.34
C SER A 88 16.33 3.86 1.80
N GLU A 89 16.12 3.99 0.49
CA GLU A 89 15.83 5.30 -0.13
C GLU A 89 14.39 5.75 0.01
N TYR A 90 13.50 4.84 0.41
CA TYR A 90 12.07 5.10 0.57
C TYR A 90 11.62 4.81 1.98
N ARG A 91 10.52 5.43 2.38
CA ARG A 91 9.97 5.32 3.71
C ARG A 91 8.45 5.22 3.65
N ALA A 92 7.87 4.39 4.53
CA ALA A 92 6.45 4.33 4.78
C ALA A 92 6.12 5.09 6.07
N VAL A 93 5.25 6.08 5.98
CA VAL A 93 4.76 6.87 7.12
C VAL A 93 3.28 6.55 7.33
N PRO A 94 2.81 6.30 8.55
CA PRO A 94 1.41 6.00 8.80
C PRO A 94 0.46 7.04 8.19
N PHE A 95 -0.55 6.59 7.44
CA PHE A 95 -1.58 7.46 6.91
C PHE A 95 -2.65 7.67 7.97
N ARG A 96 -2.93 8.92 8.32
CA ARG A 96 -3.86 9.27 9.38
C ARG A 96 -5.29 9.17 8.88
N GLU A 97 -6.11 8.40 9.61
CA GLU A 97 -7.55 8.39 9.43
C GLU A 97 -8.15 9.65 10.06
N ASP A 98 -9.08 10.28 9.35
CA ASP A 98 -9.83 11.44 9.82
C ASP A 98 -11.30 11.36 9.35
N GLU A 99 -12.09 12.39 9.63
CA GLU A 99 -13.50 12.45 9.25
C GLU A 99 -13.74 12.50 7.73
N HIS A 100 -12.74 12.93 6.97
CA HIS A 100 -12.78 13.02 5.50
C HIS A 100 -12.18 11.81 4.82
N ASN A 101 -11.42 10.97 5.57
CA ASN A 101 -10.73 9.81 5.04
C ASN A 101 -10.89 8.61 5.97
N ARG A 102 -11.92 7.82 5.77
CA ARG A 102 -12.25 6.65 6.61
C ARG A 102 -11.77 5.32 6.02
N ASN A 103 -11.35 5.28 4.76
CA ASN A 103 -10.92 4.07 4.07
C ASN A 103 -9.39 3.91 4.12
N THR A 104 -8.85 3.82 5.33
CA THR A 104 -7.40 3.67 5.56
C THR A 104 -6.98 2.24 5.83
N THR A 105 -7.85 1.27 5.55
CA THR A 105 -7.58 -0.15 5.78
C THR A 105 -7.57 -0.93 4.48
N MET A 106 -6.47 -1.62 4.21
CA MET A 106 -6.34 -2.58 3.12
C MET A 106 -6.61 -4.00 3.63
N GLN A 107 -7.51 -4.72 2.95
CA GLN A 107 -7.71 -6.14 3.18
C GLN A 107 -6.81 -6.94 2.24
N ILE A 108 -5.87 -7.70 2.82
CA ILE A 108 -4.99 -8.59 2.05
C ILE A 108 -5.43 -10.02 2.34
N GLY A 109 -5.64 -10.79 1.28
CA GLY A 109 -6.11 -12.16 1.40
C GLY A 109 -5.67 -13.02 0.22
N TYR A 110 -6.13 -14.24 0.19
CA TYR A 110 -5.94 -15.16 -0.94
C TYR A 110 -7.27 -15.71 -1.42
N VAL A 111 -7.33 -16.04 -2.70
CA VAL A 111 -8.53 -16.59 -3.34
C VAL A 111 -8.23 -18.00 -3.81
N VAL A 112 -9.12 -18.92 -3.48
CA VAL A 112 -9.05 -20.31 -3.95
C VAL A 112 -10.36 -20.71 -4.61
N LYS A 113 -10.29 -21.66 -5.56
CA LYS A 113 -11.48 -22.22 -6.18
C LYS A 113 -12.33 -22.92 -5.10
N LYS A 114 -13.63 -22.67 -5.10
CA LYS A 114 -14.57 -23.32 -4.18
C LYS A 114 -14.43 -24.85 -4.25
N HIS A 115 -14.34 -25.50 -3.11
CA HIS A 115 -14.15 -26.96 -2.96
C HIS A 115 -12.80 -27.49 -3.48
N SER A 116 -11.81 -26.65 -3.75
CA SER A 116 -10.45 -27.12 -4.00
C SER A 116 -9.76 -27.50 -2.69
N ILE A 117 -8.95 -28.54 -2.75
CA ILE A 117 -8.05 -28.92 -1.68
C ILE A 117 -6.74 -28.15 -1.94
N LEU A 118 -6.25 -27.45 -0.93
CA LEU A 118 -4.95 -26.79 -1.02
C LEU A 118 -3.85 -27.88 -1.10
N SER A 119 -2.85 -27.65 -1.94
CA SER A 119 -1.65 -28.47 -1.93
C SER A 119 -0.82 -28.19 -0.68
N ASP A 120 0.01 -29.15 -0.26
CA ASP A 120 0.90 -29.01 0.90
C ASP A 120 1.81 -27.76 0.76
N ILE A 121 2.28 -27.48 -0.46
CA ILE A 121 3.10 -26.28 -0.75
C ILE A 121 2.29 -25.00 -0.53
N ALA A 122 1.05 -24.96 -0.99
CA ALA A 122 0.18 -23.79 -0.80
C ALA A 122 -0.12 -23.55 0.68
N ASP A 123 -0.34 -24.62 1.45
CA ASP A 123 -0.59 -24.53 2.89
C ASP A 123 0.64 -24.03 3.65
N VAL A 124 1.83 -24.55 3.34
CA VAL A 124 3.09 -24.04 3.89
C VAL A 124 3.28 -22.56 3.55
N TYR A 125 3.07 -22.16 2.30
CA TYR A 125 3.20 -20.76 1.88
C TYR A 125 2.25 -19.83 2.66
N ILE A 126 0.98 -20.19 2.75
CA ILE A 126 -0.03 -19.40 3.49
C ILE A 126 0.35 -19.30 4.97
N THR A 127 0.83 -20.38 5.55
CA THR A 127 1.28 -20.44 6.94
C THR A 127 2.45 -19.47 7.18
N GLU A 128 3.45 -19.48 6.30
CA GLU A 128 4.60 -18.57 6.41
C GLU A 128 4.21 -17.10 6.21
N VAL A 129 3.32 -16.79 5.25
CA VAL A 129 2.78 -15.43 5.07
C VAL A 129 2.06 -14.97 6.33
N ARG A 130 1.21 -15.79 6.92
CA ARG A 130 0.53 -15.48 8.19
C ARG A 130 1.52 -15.23 9.32
N ARG A 131 2.54 -16.08 9.46
CA ARG A 131 3.58 -15.91 10.47
C ARG A 131 4.30 -14.57 10.31
N TYR A 132 4.67 -14.22 9.08
CA TYR A 132 5.34 -12.96 8.76
C TYR A 132 4.45 -11.75 9.11
N LEU A 133 3.20 -11.74 8.67
CA LEU A 133 2.25 -10.65 8.94
C LEU A 133 1.94 -10.50 10.43
N SER A 134 1.87 -11.61 11.18
CA SER A 134 1.71 -11.58 12.64
C SER A 134 2.92 -10.92 13.33
N ALA A 135 4.12 -11.21 12.87
CA ALA A 135 5.35 -10.61 13.40
C ALA A 135 5.42 -9.10 13.11
N CYS A 136 4.84 -8.64 12.00
CA CYS A 136 4.71 -7.21 11.67
C CYS A 136 3.59 -6.49 12.45
N GLY A 137 2.81 -7.20 13.28
CA GLY A 137 1.69 -6.62 14.02
C GLY A 137 0.45 -6.29 13.18
N GLU A 138 0.40 -6.75 11.93
CA GLU A 138 -0.63 -6.40 10.95
C GLU A 138 -1.82 -7.38 10.89
N LEU A 139 -1.72 -8.56 11.54
CA LEU A 139 -2.83 -9.51 11.58
C LEU A 139 -3.80 -9.19 12.71
N LYS A 140 -5.00 -8.78 12.34
CA LYS A 140 -6.17 -9.01 13.19
C LYS A 140 -6.77 -10.35 12.75
N GLU A 141 -6.75 -11.36 13.61
CA GLU A 141 -7.49 -12.60 13.37
C GLU A 141 -8.98 -12.28 13.25
N ASP A 142 -9.51 -12.47 12.05
CA ASP A 142 -10.95 -12.49 11.85
C ASP A 142 -11.45 -13.82 12.43
N LYS A 143 -12.02 -13.76 13.62
CA LYS A 143 -12.68 -14.90 14.24
C LYS A 143 -13.96 -15.18 13.46
N ARG A 144 -13.89 -16.09 12.50
CA ARG A 144 -15.09 -16.77 11.96
C ARG A 144 -15.41 -17.99 12.76
#